data_5271897d30eaf1d816ec7ebfc844bd20
#
_entry.id   5271897d30eaf1d816ec7ebfc844bd20
#
_cell.length_a   1.000
_cell.length_b   1.000
_cell.length_c   1.000
_cell.angle_alpha   90.00
_cell.angle_beta   90.00
_cell.angle_gamma   90.00
#
_symmetry.space_group_name_H-M   'P 1'
#
loop_
_entity.id
_entity.type
_entity.pdbx_description
1 polymer ?
#
loop_
_entity_poly.entity_id
_entity_poly.type
_entity_poly.pdbx_seq_one_letter_code
_entity_poly.pdbx_strand_id
1 'polypeptide(L)'
;MHKIIAICVVWIFCSVPAWALVEIEGFFWLMKPEGQASVGNYGLEGTKIDLENDFGYGDIETVPGVLIIMGNTHQFGLSIFKLDASARNSINRTIYFGGEEFTINENISSSIEMTVMQGLYRFNIGPEAFHGGLMIGGEYLAIEMQAAPGRSEPVKADADTGLLFFGGFVESDPFSFLRLRASLLGGTWEISDVEADYLELEVSVLARITPQFHIGAGYRQINIDAKVKSLPLEIDLAFKGPTLFIGFEW
;
A
#
# COMPACT_ATOMS: atom_id res chain seq x y z
N MET A 1 7.16 9.58 -20.06
CA MET A 1 5.97 8.89 -19.52
C MET A 1 5.04 9.79 -18.68
N HIS A 2 5.53 10.67 -17.81
CA HIS A 2 4.72 11.53 -16.93
C HIS A 2 3.63 12.38 -17.63
N LYS A 3 3.88 12.86 -18.85
CA LYS A 3 2.91 13.71 -19.59
C LYS A 3 1.70 12.95 -20.13
N ILE A 4 1.83 11.65 -20.42
CA ILE A 4 0.73 10.81 -20.93
C ILE A 4 -0.22 10.44 -19.81
N ILE A 5 0.31 10.14 -18.63
CA ILE A 5 -0.50 9.82 -17.44
C ILE A 5 -1.37 11.02 -17.04
N ALA A 6 -0.80 12.24 -17.03
CA ALA A 6 -1.55 13.46 -16.70
C ALA A 6 -2.69 13.73 -17.69
N ILE A 7 -2.50 13.45 -18.97
CA ILE A 7 -3.55 13.64 -20.00
C ILE A 7 -4.66 12.63 -19.84
N CYS A 8 -4.36 11.36 -19.55
CA CYS A 8 -5.38 10.34 -19.30
C CYS A 8 -6.23 10.63 -18.07
N VAL A 9 -5.64 11.11 -16.99
CA VAL A 9 -6.36 11.49 -15.76
C VAL A 9 -7.31 12.65 -16.05
N VAL A 10 -6.89 13.69 -16.76
CA VAL A 10 -7.76 14.84 -17.13
C VAL A 10 -8.93 14.42 -18.03
N TRP A 11 -8.72 13.49 -18.96
CA TRP A 11 -9.80 12.99 -19.83
C TRP A 11 -10.86 12.18 -19.06
N ILE A 12 -10.46 11.41 -18.06
CA ILE A 12 -11.39 10.66 -17.19
C ILE A 12 -12.31 11.64 -16.44
N PHE A 13 -11.76 12.71 -15.87
CA PHE A 13 -12.54 13.73 -15.16
C PHE A 13 -13.52 14.50 -16.06
N CYS A 14 -13.19 14.71 -17.33
CA CYS A 14 -14.06 15.42 -18.27
C CYS A 14 -15.22 14.58 -18.82
N SER A 15 -15.20 13.25 -18.64
CA SER A 15 -16.22 12.32 -19.16
C SER A 15 -17.20 11.82 -18.11
N VAL A 16 -17.07 12.21 -16.84
CA VAL A 16 -18.02 11.83 -15.79
C VAL A 16 -19.35 12.53 -16.02
N PRO A 17 -20.46 11.80 -16.20
CA PRO A 17 -21.76 12.43 -16.35
C PRO A 17 -22.15 13.18 -15.07
N ALA A 18 -22.87 14.29 -15.22
CA ALA A 18 -23.21 15.20 -14.12
C ALA A 18 -24.03 14.58 -12.96
N TRP A 19 -24.50 13.37 -13.10
CA TRP A 19 -25.23 12.59 -12.10
C TRP A 19 -24.41 11.43 -11.52
N ALA A 20 -23.14 11.31 -11.85
CA ALA A 20 -22.30 10.26 -11.28
C ALA A 20 -21.97 10.60 -9.83
N LEU A 21 -22.09 9.60 -8.96
CA LEU A 21 -21.59 9.70 -7.59
C LEU A 21 -20.10 10.03 -7.62
N VAL A 22 -19.71 10.98 -6.79
CA VAL A 22 -18.30 11.27 -6.51
C VAL A 22 -18.07 11.18 -5.02
N GLU A 23 -17.17 10.29 -4.62
CA GLU A 23 -16.72 10.14 -3.23
C GLU A 23 -15.24 10.52 -3.15
N ILE A 24 -14.90 11.39 -2.20
CA ILE A 24 -13.53 11.73 -1.86
C ILE A 24 -13.32 11.39 -0.39
N GLU A 25 -12.37 10.53 -0.12
CA GLU A 25 -12.07 10.05 1.22
C GLU A 25 -10.60 10.25 1.55
N GLY A 26 -10.32 10.98 2.62
CA GLY A 26 -9.02 10.99 3.26
C GLY A 26 -8.95 9.87 4.29
N PHE A 27 -7.81 9.23 4.40
CA PHE A 27 -7.60 8.23 5.43
C PHE A 27 -6.26 8.38 6.13
N PHE A 28 -6.20 7.89 7.38
CA PHE A 28 -4.99 7.75 8.18
C PHE A 28 -4.88 6.29 8.57
N TRP A 29 -3.92 5.61 7.99
CA TRP A 29 -3.62 4.22 8.31
C TRP A 29 -2.55 4.16 9.39
N LEU A 30 -2.91 3.65 10.57
CA LEU A 30 -2.03 3.46 11.72
C LEU A 30 -1.43 2.06 11.62
N MET A 31 -0.35 1.93 10.87
CA MET A 31 0.17 0.63 10.51
C MET A 31 1.51 0.33 11.18
N LYS A 32 1.79 -0.96 11.32
CA LYS A 32 3.08 -1.49 11.73
C LYS A 32 3.70 -2.21 10.55
N PRO A 33 4.93 -1.82 10.12
CA PRO A 33 5.69 -2.61 9.16
C PRO A 33 6.18 -3.89 9.83
N GLU A 34 5.93 -5.04 9.22
CA GLU A 34 6.42 -6.34 9.65
C GLU A 34 7.01 -7.08 8.45
N GLY A 35 7.85 -8.06 8.68
CA GLY A 35 8.37 -8.94 7.64
C GLY A 35 9.88 -8.95 7.53
N GLN A 36 10.35 -9.43 6.39
CA GLN A 36 11.76 -9.63 6.13
C GLN A 36 12.15 -9.08 4.77
N ALA A 37 13.38 -8.60 4.67
CA ALA A 37 13.97 -8.21 3.41
C ALA A 37 15.38 -8.79 3.30
N SER A 38 15.78 -9.17 2.09
CA SER A 38 17.14 -9.57 1.78
C SER A 38 17.62 -8.77 0.58
N VAL A 39 18.71 -8.06 0.75
CA VAL A 39 19.32 -7.24 -0.31
C VAL A 39 20.76 -7.68 -0.49
N GLY A 40 21.01 -8.41 -1.55
CA GLY A 40 22.37 -8.82 -1.92
C GLY A 40 23.05 -7.85 -2.88
N ASN A 41 24.22 -8.23 -3.34
CA ASN A 41 24.95 -7.55 -4.40
C ASN A 41 25.52 -8.60 -5.35
N TYR A 42 25.97 -8.21 -6.54
CA TYR A 42 26.47 -9.10 -7.59
C TYR A 42 27.37 -10.21 -7.04
N GLY A 43 26.83 -11.46 -6.96
CA GLY A 43 27.51 -12.66 -6.51
C GLY A 43 27.52 -12.93 -5.00
N LEU A 44 26.87 -12.08 -4.17
CA LEU A 44 26.68 -12.30 -2.75
C LEU A 44 25.20 -12.21 -2.42
N GLU A 45 24.65 -13.27 -1.83
CA GLU A 45 23.30 -13.25 -1.27
C GLU A 45 23.27 -12.35 -0.03
N GLY A 46 22.23 -11.52 0.10
CA GLY A 46 21.97 -10.73 1.29
C GLY A 46 21.50 -11.62 2.44
N THR A 47 21.73 -11.17 3.66
CA THR A 47 21.12 -11.80 4.82
C THR A 47 19.63 -11.46 4.87
N LYS A 48 18.77 -12.41 5.20
CA LYS A 48 17.36 -12.12 5.54
C LYS A 48 17.33 -11.30 6.83
N ILE A 49 16.84 -10.08 6.70
CA ILE A 49 16.79 -9.06 7.76
C ILE A 49 15.36 -8.97 8.23
N ASP A 50 15.13 -9.16 9.50
CA ASP A 50 13.84 -8.96 10.14
C ASP A 50 13.66 -7.47 10.45
N LEU A 51 12.57 -6.86 9.96
CA LEU A 51 12.32 -5.43 10.11
C LEU A 51 12.19 -5.01 11.57
N GLU A 52 11.53 -5.79 12.40
CA GLU A 52 11.34 -5.49 13.81
C GLU A 52 12.60 -5.78 14.64
N ASN A 53 13.17 -6.97 14.50
CA ASN A 53 14.25 -7.43 15.38
C ASN A 53 15.62 -6.91 14.99
N ASP A 54 15.92 -6.81 13.68
CA ASP A 54 17.22 -6.34 13.21
C ASP A 54 17.24 -4.83 12.97
N PHE A 55 16.19 -4.26 12.36
CA PHE A 55 16.13 -2.84 12.03
C PHE A 55 15.38 -1.97 13.05
N GLY A 56 14.53 -2.58 13.90
CA GLY A 56 13.85 -1.89 14.99
C GLY A 56 12.52 -1.22 14.61
N TYR A 57 11.88 -1.64 13.51
CA TYR A 57 10.55 -1.17 13.12
C TYR A 57 9.47 -1.81 14.01
N GLY A 58 9.37 -1.34 15.26
CA GLY A 58 8.39 -1.83 16.24
C GLY A 58 7.23 -0.87 16.50
N ASP A 59 7.39 0.38 16.10
CA ASP A 59 6.43 1.44 16.34
C ASP A 59 5.32 1.50 15.29
N ILE A 60 4.20 2.11 15.65
CA ILE A 60 3.09 2.35 14.73
C ILE A 60 3.37 3.63 13.95
N GLU A 61 3.36 3.48 12.63
CA GLU A 61 3.50 4.60 11.71
C GLU A 61 2.12 5.12 11.27
N THR A 62 2.02 6.43 11.06
CA THR A 62 0.79 7.05 10.55
C THR A 62 0.95 7.39 9.08
N VAL A 63 0.20 6.71 8.23
CA VAL A 63 0.25 6.85 6.78
C VAL A 63 -0.98 7.59 6.28
N PRO A 64 -0.84 8.86 5.88
CA PRO A 64 -1.94 9.58 5.26
C PRO A 64 -2.15 9.15 3.81
N GLY A 65 -3.40 9.14 3.38
CA GLY A 65 -3.74 8.85 1.99
C GLY A 65 -5.07 9.47 1.59
N VAL A 66 -5.33 9.40 0.28
CA VAL A 66 -6.57 9.88 -0.33
C VAL A 66 -7.08 8.83 -1.30
N LEU A 67 -8.39 8.60 -1.28
CA LEU A 67 -9.12 7.78 -2.22
C LEU A 67 -10.20 8.66 -2.89
N ILE A 68 -10.33 8.56 -4.20
CA ILE A 68 -11.38 9.19 -4.99
C ILE A 68 -12.09 8.09 -5.77
N ILE A 69 -13.41 8.01 -5.65
CA ILE A 69 -14.25 7.08 -6.41
C ILE A 69 -15.28 7.88 -7.20
N MET A 70 -15.49 7.53 -8.46
CA MET A 70 -16.43 8.20 -9.37
C MET A 70 -17.26 7.17 -10.13
N GLY A 71 -18.56 7.39 -10.19
CA GLY A 71 -19.50 6.56 -10.94
C GLY A 71 -20.54 5.88 -10.03
N ASN A 72 -21.44 5.11 -10.62
CA ASN A 72 -22.50 4.39 -9.91
C ASN A 72 -22.34 2.89 -10.08
N THR A 73 -22.95 2.31 -11.13
CA THR A 73 -22.79 0.87 -11.45
C THR A 73 -21.36 0.55 -11.89
N HIS A 74 -20.78 1.45 -12.68
CA HIS A 74 -19.37 1.41 -13.11
C HIS A 74 -18.63 2.53 -12.39
N GLN A 75 -17.70 2.17 -11.54
CA GLN A 75 -16.93 3.12 -10.76
C GLN A 75 -15.45 3.06 -11.12
N PHE A 76 -14.82 4.23 -11.12
CA PHE A 76 -13.38 4.38 -11.27
C PHE A 76 -12.84 4.97 -9.98
N GLY A 77 -11.79 4.36 -9.46
CA GLY A 77 -11.13 4.80 -8.23
C GLY A 77 -9.66 5.14 -8.47
N LEU A 78 -9.18 6.12 -7.71
CA LEU A 78 -7.79 6.48 -7.60
C LEU A 78 -7.43 6.59 -6.13
N SER A 79 -6.37 5.92 -5.71
CA SER A 79 -5.84 6.02 -4.34
C SER A 79 -4.35 6.38 -4.38
N ILE A 80 -3.92 7.17 -3.43
CA ILE A 80 -2.51 7.47 -3.21
C ILE A 80 -2.22 7.53 -1.72
N PHE A 81 -1.12 6.92 -1.30
CA PHE A 81 -0.57 7.09 0.03
C PHE A 81 0.95 6.97 0.02
N LYS A 82 1.58 7.52 1.06
CA LYS A 82 3.03 7.45 1.26
C LYS A 82 3.34 7.06 2.70
N LEU A 83 4.14 6.01 2.85
CA LEU A 83 4.82 5.65 4.09
C LEU A 83 6.20 6.29 4.10
N ASP A 84 6.60 6.80 5.25
CA ASP A 84 7.95 7.27 5.56
C ASP A 84 8.23 6.85 7.00
N ALA A 85 8.96 5.75 7.16
CA ALA A 85 9.28 5.17 8.44
C ALA A 85 10.80 5.14 8.66
N SER A 86 11.24 5.41 9.87
CA SER A 86 12.64 5.33 10.24
C SER A 86 12.83 4.66 11.59
N ALA A 87 13.90 3.88 11.71
CA ALA A 87 14.20 3.16 12.93
C ALA A 87 15.68 3.21 13.26
N ARG A 88 16.00 2.90 14.52
CA ARG A 88 17.36 2.71 15.00
C ARG A 88 17.40 1.49 15.88
N ASN A 89 18.38 0.63 15.63
CA ASN A 89 18.58 -0.58 16.43
C ASN A 89 20.07 -0.90 16.57
N SER A 90 20.39 -1.73 17.56
CA SER A 90 21.71 -2.35 17.67
C SER A 90 21.58 -3.81 17.26
N ILE A 91 22.26 -4.18 16.19
CA ILE A 91 22.17 -5.55 15.67
C ILE A 91 22.86 -6.55 16.61
N ASN A 92 22.23 -7.71 16.75
CA ASN A 92 22.69 -8.80 17.60
C ASN A 92 23.42 -9.91 16.85
N ARG A 93 23.57 -9.80 15.53
CA ARG A 93 24.23 -10.74 14.62
C ARG A 93 24.85 -10.00 13.45
N THR A 94 25.81 -10.57 12.77
CA THR A 94 26.33 -10.02 11.52
C THR A 94 25.29 -10.17 10.42
N ILE A 95 25.03 -9.09 9.68
CA ILE A 95 24.14 -9.06 8.51
C ILE A 95 24.86 -8.49 7.28
N TYR A 96 24.45 -8.94 6.10
CA TYR A 96 24.90 -8.42 4.80
C TYR A 96 23.71 -7.77 4.11
N PHE A 97 23.83 -6.46 3.80
CA PHE A 97 22.79 -5.69 3.15
C PHE A 97 23.41 -4.82 2.05
N GLY A 98 22.94 -4.95 0.81
CA GLY A 98 23.42 -4.19 -0.34
C GLY A 98 24.92 -4.38 -0.67
N GLY A 99 25.53 -5.49 -0.20
CA GLY A 99 26.94 -5.78 -0.38
C GLY A 99 27.85 -5.30 0.75
N GLU A 100 27.31 -4.64 1.75
CA GLU A 100 28.04 -4.21 2.96
C GLU A 100 27.78 -5.14 4.13
N GLU A 101 28.81 -5.33 4.96
CA GLU A 101 28.75 -6.13 6.19
C GLU A 101 28.53 -5.22 7.39
N PHE A 102 27.47 -5.52 8.17
CA PHE A 102 27.15 -4.88 9.43
C PHE A 102 27.45 -5.85 10.56
N THR A 103 28.31 -5.44 11.48
CA THR A 103 28.82 -6.32 12.51
C THR A 103 28.01 -6.28 13.80
N ILE A 104 28.08 -7.35 14.58
CA ILE A 104 27.40 -7.46 15.87
C ILE A 104 27.71 -6.26 16.81
N ASN A 105 26.69 -5.78 17.54
CA ASN A 105 26.70 -4.59 18.39
C ASN A 105 26.86 -3.25 17.66
N GLU A 106 26.77 -3.23 16.34
CA GLU A 106 26.75 -2.01 15.58
C GLU A 106 25.36 -1.36 15.65
N ASN A 107 25.34 -0.02 15.83
CA ASN A 107 24.11 0.75 15.78
C ASN A 107 23.78 1.03 14.31
N ILE A 108 22.60 0.62 13.87
CA ILE A 108 22.09 0.88 12.53
C ILE A 108 20.98 1.92 12.61
N SER A 109 21.01 2.88 11.71
CA SER A 109 19.87 3.74 11.38
C SER A 109 19.31 3.28 10.04
N SER A 110 18.03 3.00 9.99
CA SER A 110 17.36 2.55 8.78
C SER A 110 16.14 3.42 8.45
N SER A 111 15.78 3.49 7.17
CA SER A 111 14.54 4.12 6.71
C SER A 111 13.90 3.31 5.60
N ILE A 112 12.58 3.33 5.56
CA ILE A 112 11.74 2.77 4.49
C ILE A 112 10.82 3.90 4.01
N GLU A 113 10.96 4.25 2.73
CA GLU A 113 9.99 5.09 2.04
C GLU A 113 9.22 4.23 1.05
N MET A 114 7.89 4.31 1.09
CA MET A 114 7.03 3.59 0.16
C MET A 114 5.97 4.54 -0.39
N THR A 115 5.85 4.63 -1.69
CA THR A 115 4.79 5.37 -2.37
C THR A 115 3.94 4.40 -3.17
N VAL A 116 2.64 4.46 -2.92
CA VAL A 116 1.63 3.64 -3.60
C VAL A 116 0.65 4.54 -4.33
N MET A 117 0.45 4.26 -5.61
CA MET A 117 -0.58 4.90 -6.45
C MET A 117 -1.41 3.80 -7.10
N GLN A 118 -2.69 3.74 -6.77
CA GLN A 118 -3.59 2.67 -7.21
C GLN A 118 -4.70 3.26 -8.09
N GLY A 119 -4.89 2.66 -9.26
CA GLY A 119 -6.05 2.91 -10.12
C GLY A 119 -6.94 1.67 -10.17
N LEU A 120 -8.23 1.82 -9.93
CA LEU A 120 -9.15 0.69 -9.90
C LEU A 120 -10.44 0.98 -10.69
N TYR A 121 -11.01 -0.10 -11.22
CA TYR A 121 -12.36 -0.15 -11.75
C TYR A 121 -13.17 -1.11 -10.90
N ARG A 122 -14.38 -0.68 -10.51
CA ARG A 122 -15.35 -1.47 -9.74
C ARG A 122 -16.62 -1.64 -10.56
N PHE A 123 -17.17 -2.84 -10.58
CA PHE A 123 -18.47 -3.14 -11.16
C PHE A 123 -19.43 -3.53 -10.05
N ASN A 124 -20.42 -2.68 -9.76
CA ASN A 124 -21.37 -2.84 -8.67
C ASN A 124 -22.55 -3.71 -9.10
N ILE A 125 -22.92 -4.68 -8.27
CA ILE A 125 -24.03 -5.61 -8.46
C ILE A 125 -24.86 -5.62 -7.18
N GLY A 126 -26.15 -5.40 -7.29
CA GLY A 126 -27.10 -5.45 -6.17
C GLY A 126 -27.82 -4.12 -5.94
N PRO A 127 -28.75 -4.09 -5.01
CA PRO A 127 -29.48 -2.88 -4.61
C PRO A 127 -28.57 -1.98 -3.76
N GLU A 128 -28.90 -0.68 -3.72
CA GLU A 128 -28.12 0.34 -2.99
C GLU A 128 -27.88 0.00 -1.52
N ALA A 129 -28.87 -0.58 -0.84
CA ALA A 129 -28.75 -0.94 0.59
C ALA A 129 -27.81 -2.13 0.87
N PHE A 130 -27.55 -2.97 -0.14
CA PHE A 130 -26.62 -4.08 -0.07
C PHE A 130 -26.15 -4.44 -1.48
N HIS A 131 -24.92 -4.11 -1.74
CA HIS A 131 -24.30 -4.39 -3.03
C HIS A 131 -22.88 -4.91 -2.84
N GLY A 132 -22.38 -5.50 -3.87
CA GLY A 132 -21.00 -5.92 -3.96
C GLY A 132 -20.61 -5.99 -5.42
N GLY A 133 -19.41 -6.46 -5.69
CA GLY A 133 -18.98 -6.54 -7.07
C GLY A 133 -17.55 -7.00 -7.23
N LEU A 134 -17.14 -6.90 -8.49
CA LEU A 134 -15.78 -7.23 -8.89
C LEU A 134 -14.94 -5.94 -8.98
N MET A 135 -13.68 -6.09 -8.70
CA MET A 135 -12.67 -5.05 -8.85
C MET A 135 -11.52 -5.55 -9.71
N ILE A 136 -11.01 -4.68 -10.55
CA ILE A 136 -9.77 -4.87 -11.29
C ILE A 136 -9.02 -3.57 -11.32
N GLY A 137 -7.71 -3.60 -11.23
CA GLY A 137 -6.91 -2.39 -11.27
C GLY A 137 -5.43 -2.63 -11.43
N GLY A 138 -4.71 -1.54 -11.30
CA GLY A 138 -3.25 -1.54 -11.30
C GLY A 138 -2.72 -0.62 -10.21
N GLU A 139 -1.56 -0.96 -9.72
CA GLU A 139 -0.84 -0.23 -8.71
C GLU A 139 0.57 0.08 -9.20
N TYR A 140 1.02 1.29 -8.95
CA TYR A 140 2.43 1.65 -9.00
C TYR A 140 2.96 1.67 -7.57
N LEU A 141 3.94 0.85 -7.32
CA LEU A 141 4.63 0.70 -6.03
C LEU A 141 6.09 1.12 -6.22
N ALA A 142 6.53 2.08 -5.43
CA ALA A 142 7.94 2.46 -5.32
C ALA A 142 8.37 2.30 -3.86
N ILE A 143 9.43 1.54 -3.62
CA ILE A 143 10.01 1.29 -2.29
C ILE A 143 11.47 1.70 -2.33
N GLU A 144 11.91 2.48 -1.36
CA GLU A 144 13.30 2.79 -1.08
C GLU A 144 13.62 2.37 0.36
N MET A 145 14.65 1.55 0.52
CA MET A 145 15.17 1.13 1.83
C MET A 145 16.59 1.65 1.97
N GLN A 146 16.92 2.16 3.15
CA GLN A 146 18.26 2.61 3.47
C GLN A 146 18.69 2.02 4.81
N ALA A 147 19.97 1.69 4.92
CA ALA A 147 20.60 1.28 6.16
C ALA A 147 21.98 1.90 6.28
N ALA A 148 22.29 2.51 7.41
CA ALA A 148 23.55 3.16 7.67
C ALA A 148 24.17 2.65 8.99
N PRO A 149 25.39 2.10 8.96
CA PRO A 149 26.12 1.74 10.18
C PRO A 149 26.70 3.01 10.80
N GLY A 150 26.31 3.30 12.03
CA GLY A 150 26.88 4.37 12.82
C GLY A 150 26.81 5.75 12.13
N ARG A 151 27.96 6.25 11.67
CA ARG A 151 28.11 7.54 10.97
C ARG A 151 28.53 7.39 9.49
N SER A 152 28.50 6.19 8.95
CA SER A 152 28.87 5.92 7.56
C SER A 152 27.78 6.37 6.60
N GLU A 153 28.11 6.43 5.30
CA GLU A 153 27.12 6.68 4.26
C GLU A 153 26.08 5.54 4.22
N PRO A 154 24.79 5.86 4.00
CA PRO A 154 23.76 4.85 3.93
C PRO A 154 23.91 3.97 2.69
N VAL A 155 23.74 2.67 2.87
CA VAL A 155 23.51 1.73 1.78
C VAL A 155 22.04 1.83 1.39
N LYS A 156 21.77 1.96 0.09
CA LYS A 156 20.44 2.13 -0.47
C LYS A 156 20.05 0.95 -1.34
N ALA A 157 18.79 0.56 -1.24
CA ALA A 157 18.14 -0.34 -2.16
C ALA A 157 16.79 0.28 -2.55
N ASP A 158 16.56 0.40 -3.85
CA ASP A 158 15.32 0.92 -4.39
C ASP A 158 14.76 -0.02 -5.46
N ALA A 159 13.45 -0.10 -5.51
CA ALA A 159 12.71 -0.82 -6.52
C ALA A 159 11.39 -0.10 -6.82
N ASP A 160 11.02 -0.06 -8.09
CA ASP A 160 9.72 0.37 -8.52
C ASP A 160 9.10 -0.64 -9.49
N THR A 161 7.81 -0.87 -9.35
CA THR A 161 7.08 -1.84 -10.17
C THR A 161 5.63 -1.43 -10.39
N GLY A 162 5.06 -1.93 -11.46
CA GLY A 162 3.63 -1.87 -11.72
C GLY A 162 3.01 -3.22 -11.46
N LEU A 163 1.95 -3.24 -10.66
CA LEU A 163 1.24 -4.43 -10.24
C LEU A 163 -0.18 -4.40 -10.83
N LEU A 164 -0.72 -5.56 -11.25
CA LEU A 164 -2.13 -5.70 -11.60
C LEU A 164 -2.81 -6.51 -10.50
N PHE A 165 -4.02 -6.17 -10.14
CA PHE A 165 -4.80 -6.90 -9.16
C PHE A 165 -6.24 -7.09 -9.63
N PHE A 166 -6.88 -8.09 -9.07
CA PHE A 166 -8.31 -8.31 -9.17
C PHE A 166 -8.87 -8.72 -7.82
N GLY A 167 -10.17 -8.58 -7.66
CA GLY A 167 -10.79 -8.94 -6.39
C GLY A 167 -12.26 -8.64 -6.35
N GLY A 168 -12.76 -8.47 -5.14
CA GLY A 168 -14.15 -8.18 -4.90
C GLY A 168 -14.36 -7.32 -3.67
N PHE A 169 -15.56 -6.77 -3.58
CA PHE A 169 -15.99 -5.98 -2.44
C PHE A 169 -17.45 -6.25 -2.13
N VAL A 170 -17.84 -5.91 -0.93
CA VAL A 170 -19.22 -5.88 -0.46
C VAL A 170 -19.42 -4.63 0.38
N GLU A 171 -20.56 -3.96 0.17
CA GLU A 171 -21.00 -2.81 0.95
C GLU A 171 -22.44 -3.03 1.40
N SER A 172 -22.74 -2.59 2.62
CA SER A 172 -24.08 -2.68 3.19
C SER A 172 -24.39 -1.43 3.98
N ASP A 173 -25.56 -0.87 3.73
CA ASP A 173 -26.15 0.24 4.46
C ASP A 173 -27.30 -0.27 5.37
N PRO A 174 -26.99 -0.99 6.49
CA PRO A 174 -28.03 -1.57 7.36
C PRO A 174 -28.92 -0.51 8.00
N PHE A 175 -28.41 0.72 8.12
CA PHE A 175 -29.14 1.89 8.59
C PHE A 175 -28.72 3.10 7.73
N SER A 176 -29.58 4.10 7.60
CA SER A 176 -29.31 5.30 6.82
C SER A 176 -28.07 6.09 7.26
N PHE A 177 -27.64 5.91 8.52
CA PHE A 177 -26.48 6.56 9.10
C PHE A 177 -25.23 5.65 9.16
N LEU A 178 -25.31 4.38 8.73
CA LEU A 178 -24.23 3.41 8.91
C LEU A 178 -23.96 2.66 7.61
N ARG A 179 -22.70 2.66 7.16
CA ARG A 179 -22.21 1.84 6.05
C ARG A 179 -21.13 0.89 6.54
N LEU A 180 -21.23 -0.36 6.13
CA LEU A 180 -20.20 -1.39 6.32
C LEU A 180 -19.56 -1.68 4.96
N ARG A 181 -18.24 -1.74 4.91
CA ARG A 181 -17.48 -2.09 3.70
C ARG A 181 -16.49 -3.19 3.99
N ALA A 182 -16.31 -4.09 3.03
CA ALA A 182 -15.21 -5.04 3.02
C ALA A 182 -14.72 -5.24 1.59
N SER A 183 -13.42 -5.35 1.41
CA SER A 183 -12.81 -5.61 0.12
C SER A 183 -11.62 -6.56 0.25
N LEU A 184 -11.40 -7.35 -0.79
CA LEU A 184 -10.25 -8.23 -0.94
C LEU A 184 -9.72 -8.08 -2.35
N LEU A 185 -8.44 -7.74 -2.46
CA LEU A 185 -7.71 -7.61 -3.70
C LEU A 185 -6.49 -8.52 -3.67
N GLY A 186 -6.13 -9.07 -4.81
CA GLY A 186 -4.91 -9.85 -4.93
C GLY A 186 -4.46 -10.02 -6.36
N GLY A 187 -3.19 -10.38 -6.52
CA GLY A 187 -2.62 -10.66 -7.81
C GLY A 187 -1.23 -11.28 -7.67
N THR A 188 -0.87 -12.06 -8.67
CA THR A 188 0.44 -12.66 -8.82
C THR A 188 0.97 -12.26 -10.17
N TRP A 189 2.21 -11.85 -10.24
CA TRP A 189 2.86 -11.47 -11.49
C TRP A 189 4.23 -12.07 -11.64
N GLU A 190 4.55 -12.26 -12.90
CA GLU A 190 5.91 -12.49 -13.34
C GLU A 190 6.14 -11.59 -14.57
N ILE A 191 6.87 -10.50 -14.39
CA ILE A 191 7.21 -9.56 -15.46
C ILE A 191 8.72 -9.42 -15.51
N SER A 192 9.32 -9.85 -16.63
CA SER A 192 10.77 -9.84 -16.83
C SER A 192 11.49 -10.69 -15.78
N ASP A 193 12.17 -10.07 -14.85
CA ASP A 193 12.95 -10.66 -13.77
C ASP A 193 12.34 -10.44 -12.38
N VAL A 194 11.15 -9.84 -12.30
CA VAL A 194 10.41 -9.60 -11.06
C VAL A 194 9.25 -10.59 -10.94
N GLU A 195 9.22 -11.33 -9.86
CA GLU A 195 8.06 -12.09 -9.37
C GLU A 195 7.48 -11.35 -8.17
N ALA A 196 6.17 -11.17 -8.13
CA ALA A 196 5.52 -10.52 -7.00
C ALA A 196 4.12 -11.07 -6.76
N ASP A 197 3.80 -11.28 -5.49
CA ASP A 197 2.47 -11.60 -4.97
C ASP A 197 1.98 -10.44 -4.11
N TYR A 198 0.72 -10.07 -4.29
CA TYR A 198 0.06 -9.00 -3.57
C TYR A 198 -1.27 -9.47 -3.03
N LEU A 199 -1.55 -9.16 -1.78
CA LEU A 199 -2.85 -9.40 -1.14
C LEU A 199 -3.21 -8.22 -0.25
N GLU A 200 -4.37 -7.60 -0.51
CA GLU A 200 -4.93 -6.53 0.30
C GLU A 200 -6.30 -6.92 0.83
N LEU A 201 -6.51 -6.74 2.12
CA LEU A 201 -7.79 -6.86 2.80
C LEU A 201 -8.11 -5.53 3.49
N GLU A 202 -9.32 -5.03 3.30
CA GLU A 202 -9.84 -3.89 4.06
C GLU A 202 -11.26 -4.19 4.57
N VAL A 203 -11.54 -3.85 5.82
CA VAL A 203 -12.87 -3.84 6.39
C VAL A 203 -13.09 -2.52 7.12
N SER A 204 -14.25 -1.88 6.94
CA SER A 204 -14.52 -0.58 7.55
C SER A 204 -15.98 -0.39 7.91
N VAL A 205 -16.19 0.51 8.86
CA VAL A 205 -17.49 0.97 9.33
C VAL A 205 -17.49 2.50 9.21
N LEU A 206 -18.43 3.04 8.45
CA LEU A 206 -18.59 4.47 8.23
C LEU A 206 -19.88 4.96 8.83
N ALA A 207 -19.82 6.05 9.58
CA ALA A 207 -20.99 6.77 10.12
C ALA A 207 -21.25 8.02 9.27
N ARG A 208 -22.41 8.09 8.62
CA ARG A 208 -22.89 9.30 7.91
C ARG A 208 -23.37 10.32 8.91
N ILE A 209 -22.66 11.42 9.03
CA ILE A 209 -23.00 12.55 9.92
C ILE A 209 -24.02 13.47 9.22
N THR A 210 -23.86 13.63 7.92
CA THR A 210 -24.84 14.24 7.00
C THR A 210 -25.00 13.36 5.76
N PRO A 211 -25.96 13.61 4.87
CA PRO A 211 -26.04 12.87 3.60
C PRO A 211 -24.76 12.91 2.75
N GLN A 212 -23.92 13.93 2.92
CA GLN A 212 -22.71 14.12 2.14
C GLN A 212 -21.42 13.83 2.91
N PHE A 213 -21.46 13.81 4.26
CA PHE A 213 -20.27 13.73 5.09
C PHE A 213 -20.29 12.50 5.96
N HIS A 214 -19.20 11.75 5.92
CA HIS A 214 -19.01 10.57 6.75
C HIS A 214 -17.64 10.57 7.43
N ILE A 215 -17.59 9.86 8.55
CA ILE A 215 -16.35 9.48 9.24
C ILE A 215 -16.40 7.99 9.49
N GLY A 216 -15.23 7.38 9.65
CA GLY A 216 -15.21 5.94 9.87
C GLY A 216 -13.93 5.42 10.46
N ALA A 217 -13.97 4.14 10.77
CA ALA A 217 -12.80 3.38 11.19
C ALA A 217 -12.83 2.00 10.54
N GLY A 218 -11.66 1.44 10.33
CA GLY A 218 -11.50 0.14 9.71
C GLY A 218 -10.21 -0.52 10.11
N TYR A 219 -9.94 -1.61 9.43
CA TYR A 219 -8.68 -2.34 9.50
C TYR A 219 -8.23 -2.68 8.09
N ARG A 220 -6.99 -2.36 7.77
CA ARG A 220 -6.37 -2.65 6.48
C ARG A 220 -5.13 -3.49 6.68
N GLN A 221 -4.95 -4.46 5.79
CA GLN A 221 -3.76 -5.29 5.71
C GLN A 221 -3.33 -5.40 4.26
N ILE A 222 -2.04 -5.19 4.01
CA ILE A 222 -1.38 -5.41 2.72
C ILE A 222 -0.22 -6.36 2.96
N ASN A 223 -0.15 -7.43 2.18
CA ASN A 223 1.00 -8.34 2.13
C ASN A 223 1.62 -8.25 0.74
N ILE A 224 2.93 -8.14 0.68
CA ILE A 224 3.72 -8.03 -0.54
C ILE A 224 4.89 -9.01 -0.43
N ASP A 225 4.89 -10.02 -1.30
CA ASP A 225 6.02 -10.89 -1.53
C ASP A 225 6.63 -10.53 -2.88
N ALA A 226 7.88 -10.15 -2.94
CA ALA A 226 8.54 -9.81 -4.19
C ALA A 226 9.96 -10.35 -4.26
N LYS A 227 10.33 -10.81 -5.46
CA LYS A 227 11.65 -11.34 -5.75
C LYS A 227 12.14 -10.82 -7.09
N VAL A 228 13.34 -10.24 -7.10
CA VAL A 228 14.02 -9.79 -8.30
C VAL A 228 15.13 -10.77 -8.66
N LYS A 229 14.99 -11.45 -9.81
CA LYS A 229 15.93 -12.52 -10.23
C LYS A 229 17.31 -11.97 -10.65
N SER A 230 17.35 -10.75 -11.22
CA SER A 230 18.58 -10.12 -11.68
C SER A 230 19.39 -9.45 -10.56
N LEU A 231 18.72 -9.06 -9.49
CA LEU A 231 19.32 -8.57 -8.26
C LEU A 231 18.92 -9.55 -7.15
N PRO A 232 19.83 -9.96 -6.26
CA PRO A 232 19.46 -10.83 -5.15
C PRO A 232 18.67 -10.03 -4.10
N LEU A 233 17.46 -9.57 -4.51
CA LEU A 233 16.49 -8.85 -3.70
C LEU A 233 15.27 -9.75 -3.49
N GLU A 234 14.97 -10.03 -2.24
CA GLU A 234 13.78 -10.74 -1.80
C GLU A 234 13.11 -9.92 -0.70
N ILE A 235 11.81 -9.68 -0.82
CA ILE A 235 11.00 -8.89 0.10
C ILE A 235 9.76 -9.71 0.47
N ASP A 236 9.51 -9.85 1.75
CA ASP A 236 8.30 -10.45 2.33
C ASP A 236 7.82 -9.48 3.40
N LEU A 237 6.91 -8.58 3.03
CA LEU A 237 6.45 -7.47 3.85
C LEU A 237 4.95 -7.59 4.14
N ALA A 238 4.58 -7.31 5.38
CA ALA A 238 3.21 -7.17 5.81
C ALA A 238 3.03 -5.80 6.49
N PHE A 239 2.04 -5.06 6.02
CA PHE A 239 1.61 -3.80 6.58
C PHE A 239 0.19 -3.96 7.08
N LYS A 240 -0.04 -3.79 8.38
CA LYS A 240 -1.35 -4.03 8.98
C LYS A 240 -1.65 -3.04 10.10
N GLY A 241 -2.92 -2.66 10.22
CA GLY A 241 -3.34 -1.79 11.30
C GLY A 241 -4.70 -1.13 11.08
N PRO A 242 -5.18 -0.43 12.11
CA PRO A 242 -6.43 0.31 12.02
C PRO A 242 -6.31 1.50 11.06
N THR A 243 -7.43 1.82 10.40
CA THR A 243 -7.56 2.95 9.49
C THR A 243 -8.68 3.86 9.96
N LEU A 244 -8.47 5.16 9.93
CA LEU A 244 -9.48 6.17 10.19
C LEU A 244 -9.82 6.87 8.88
N PHE A 245 -11.11 7.14 8.66
CA PHE A 245 -11.64 7.72 7.43
C PHE A 245 -12.40 9.01 7.70
N ILE A 246 -12.28 9.94 6.76
CA ILE A 246 -13.09 11.15 6.68
C ILE A 246 -13.41 11.40 5.21
N GLY A 247 -14.68 11.53 4.84
CA GLY A 247 -15.05 11.62 3.43
C GLY A 247 -16.29 12.42 3.13
N PHE A 248 -16.39 12.78 1.85
CA PHE A 248 -17.51 13.47 1.24
C PHE A 248 -18.00 12.71 0.03
N GLU A 249 -19.32 12.61 -0.09
CA GLU A 249 -20.05 11.92 -1.16
C GLU A 249 -21.12 12.88 -1.72
N TRP A 250 -21.20 13.05 -3.05
CA TRP A 250 -22.24 13.90 -3.70
C TRP A 250 -22.59 13.42 -5.12
#